data_a4480ad31fcd96e4fe5e990b6c3c8127
#
_entry.id   a4480ad31fcd96e4fe5e990b6c3c8127
#
_cell.length_a   1.000
_cell.length_b   1.000
_cell.length_c   1.000
_cell.angle_alpha   90.00
_cell.angle_beta   90.00
_cell.angle_gamma   90.00
#
_symmetry.space_group_name_H-M   'P 1'
#
loop_
_entity.id
_entity.type
_entity.pdbx_description
1 polymer ?
#
loop_
_entity_poly.entity_id
_entity_poly.type
_entity_poly.pdbx_seq_one_letter_code
_entity_poly.pdbx_strand_id
1 'polypeptide(L)'
;MPPRREGKGSQKRARFERLKIEILRFVGANPGCSSQSIVASLSNDKSMRNHGLTPRKVGFFIPRHLADRLEWWQDHRAGRRVYGELGCPEAPTKQ
;
A
#
# COMPACT_ATOMS: atom_id res chain seq x y z
N MET A 1 -27.28 21.93 7.55
CA MET A 1 -26.84 21.59 7.17
C MET A 1 -26.04 21.22 6.80
N PRO A 2 -25.69 20.99 6.60
CA PRO A 2 -24.97 20.79 6.17
C PRO A 2 -24.28 20.36 5.58
N PRO A 3 -23.99 20.10 5.40
CA PRO A 3 -23.04 19.66 4.90
C PRO A 3 -22.72 19.30 3.68
N ARG A 4 -22.69 19.79 2.98
CA ARG A 4 -22.39 19.64 1.81
C ARG A 4 -21.06 19.52 1.56
N ARG A 5 -20.22 20.06 2.12
CA ARG A 5 -18.95 19.93 1.91
C ARG A 5 -18.51 18.63 2.25
N GLU A 6 -19.23 17.91 2.90
CA GLU A 6 -18.94 16.66 3.20
C GLU A 6 -18.75 15.83 2.04
N GLY A 7 -19.32 16.01 0.93
CA GLY A 7 -19.18 15.20 -0.25
C GLY A 7 -17.75 15.11 -0.70
N LYS A 8 -17.04 16.24 -0.81
CA LYS A 8 -15.72 16.24 -1.22
C LYS A 8 -14.83 15.57 -0.24
N GLY A 9 -14.99 15.83 1.03
CA GLY A 9 -14.19 15.21 2.05
C GLY A 9 -14.41 13.72 2.08
N SER A 10 -15.66 13.29 1.87
CA SER A 10 -15.99 11.88 1.87
C SER A 10 -15.33 11.13 0.75
N GLN A 11 -15.24 11.74 -0.42
CA GLN A 11 -14.61 11.10 -1.54
C GLN A 11 -13.13 10.92 -1.32
N LYS A 12 -12.45 11.91 -0.76
CA LYS A 12 -11.06 11.80 -0.49
C LYS A 12 -10.79 10.73 0.53
N ARG A 13 -11.61 10.69 1.57
CA ARG A 13 -11.45 9.71 2.60
C ARG A 13 -11.73 8.31 2.05
N ALA A 14 -12.74 8.17 1.21
CA ALA A 14 -13.08 6.89 0.64
C ALA A 14 -11.95 6.36 -0.22
N ARG A 15 -11.30 7.24 -1.01
CA ARG A 15 -10.18 6.82 -1.82
C ARG A 15 -9.02 6.41 -0.97
N PHE A 16 -8.76 7.17 0.09
CA PHE A 16 -7.66 6.90 0.99
C PHE A 16 -7.86 5.53 1.66
N GLU A 17 -9.06 5.27 2.17
CA GLU A 17 -9.35 4.01 2.82
C GLU A 17 -9.31 2.85 1.83
N ARG A 18 -9.79 3.08 0.61
CA ARG A 18 -9.75 2.06 -0.41
C ARG A 18 -8.32 1.71 -0.75
N LEU A 19 -7.46 2.71 -0.86
CA LEU A 19 -6.06 2.49 -1.17
C LEU A 19 -5.41 1.66 -0.08
N LYS A 20 -5.70 1.96 1.18
CA LYS A 20 -5.14 1.19 2.29
C LYS A 20 -5.57 -0.27 2.19
N ILE A 21 -6.85 -0.49 1.95
CA ILE A 21 -7.38 -1.86 1.86
C ILE A 21 -6.73 -2.62 0.72
N GLU A 22 -6.63 -1.99 -0.45
CA GLU A 22 -6.07 -2.67 -1.60
C GLU A 22 -4.59 -2.99 -1.44
N ILE A 23 -3.84 -2.08 -0.82
CA ILE A 23 -2.44 -2.34 -0.56
C ILE A 23 -2.31 -3.49 0.44
N LEU A 24 -3.08 -3.46 1.51
CA LEU A 24 -3.03 -4.52 2.52
C LEU A 24 -3.40 -5.87 1.90
N ARG A 25 -4.40 -5.88 1.05
CA ARG A 25 -4.83 -7.10 0.39
C ARG A 25 -3.74 -7.67 -0.51
N PHE A 26 -3.14 -6.81 -1.32
CA PHE A 26 -2.12 -7.25 -2.24
C PHE A 26 -0.88 -7.76 -1.51
N VAL A 27 -0.43 -7.01 -0.51
CA VAL A 27 0.76 -7.40 0.24
C VAL A 27 0.50 -8.69 1.01
N GLY A 28 -0.70 -8.84 1.56
CA GLY A 28 -1.04 -10.07 2.27
C GLY A 28 -1.02 -11.29 1.37
N ALA A 29 -1.40 -11.11 0.12
CA ALA A 29 -1.39 -12.21 -0.84
C ALA A 29 -0.03 -12.43 -1.47
N ASN A 30 0.86 -11.43 -1.40
CA ASN A 30 2.16 -11.48 -2.06
C ASN A 30 3.27 -10.97 -1.15
N PRO A 31 3.55 -11.68 -0.06
CA PRO A 31 4.59 -11.22 0.87
C PRO A 31 5.93 -11.14 0.15
N GLY A 32 6.66 -10.10 0.45
CA GLY A 32 7.94 -9.86 -0.22
C GLY A 32 7.77 -9.09 -1.52
N CYS A 33 6.62 -8.48 -1.76
CA CYS A 33 6.40 -7.70 -2.97
C CYS A 33 7.05 -6.32 -2.85
N SER A 34 7.38 -5.73 -3.99
CA SER A 34 7.96 -4.40 -4.02
C SER A 34 6.87 -3.35 -4.28
N SER A 35 7.20 -2.08 -4.08
CA SER A 35 6.25 -1.02 -4.38
C SER A 35 5.90 -1.02 -5.87
N GLN A 36 6.84 -1.41 -6.73
CA GLN A 36 6.57 -1.49 -8.15
C GLN A 36 5.52 -2.54 -8.46
N SER A 37 5.59 -3.68 -7.77
CA SER A 37 4.61 -4.74 -7.94
C SER A 37 3.24 -4.30 -7.46
N ILE A 38 3.19 -3.57 -6.36
CA ILE A 38 1.94 -3.06 -5.82
C ILE A 38 1.29 -2.12 -6.83
N VAL A 39 2.08 -1.19 -7.36
CA VAL A 39 1.56 -0.23 -8.33
C VAL A 39 1.07 -0.94 -9.59
N ALA A 40 1.83 -1.90 -10.08
CA ALA A 40 1.45 -2.61 -11.29
C ALA A 40 0.11 -3.33 -11.10
N SER A 41 -0.07 -3.93 -9.94
CA SER A 41 -1.30 -4.64 -9.66
C SER A 41 -2.49 -3.69 -9.52
N LEU A 42 -2.31 -2.63 -8.74
CA LEU A 42 -3.40 -1.70 -8.50
C LEU A 42 -3.75 -0.88 -9.73
N SER A 43 -2.78 -0.61 -10.58
CA SER A 43 -3.05 0.14 -11.80
C SER A 43 -3.91 -0.64 -12.78
N ASN A 44 -3.93 -1.95 -12.65
CA ASN A 44 -4.77 -2.77 -13.51
C ASN A 44 -6.21 -2.82 -13.02
N ASP A 45 -6.45 -2.37 -11.80
CA ASP A 45 -7.79 -2.37 -11.23
C ASP A 45 -8.47 -1.08 -11.66
N LYS A 46 -9.59 -1.18 -12.36
CA LYS A 46 -10.31 -0.01 -12.82
C LYS A 46 -10.63 0.96 -11.71
N SER A 47 -10.97 0.46 -10.55
CA SER A 47 -11.35 1.34 -9.44
C SER A 47 -10.17 2.12 -8.89
N MET A 48 -8.95 1.68 -9.16
CA MET A 48 -7.75 2.33 -8.66
C MET A 48 -6.98 3.09 -9.74
N ARG A 49 -7.42 2.96 -10.97
CA ARG A 49 -6.69 3.51 -12.11
C ARG A 49 -6.40 5.01 -12.03
N ASN A 50 -7.33 5.76 -11.53
CA ASN A 50 -7.20 7.20 -11.50
C ASN A 50 -6.56 7.77 -10.24
N HIS A 51 -5.95 6.92 -9.42
CA HIS A 51 -5.31 7.39 -8.20
C HIS A 51 -3.91 7.96 -8.44
N GLY A 52 -3.40 7.82 -9.65
CA GLY A 52 -2.07 8.36 -9.97
C GLY A 52 -0.96 7.74 -9.15
N LEU A 53 -1.05 6.44 -8.94
CA LEU A 53 -0.07 5.76 -8.11
C LEU A 53 1.27 5.63 -8.80
N THR A 54 2.33 5.80 -8.03
CA THR A 54 3.67 5.55 -8.49
C THR A 54 4.37 4.75 -7.40
N PRO A 55 5.47 4.05 -7.73
CA PRO A 55 6.20 3.33 -6.69
C PRO A 55 6.66 4.24 -5.56
N ARG A 56 7.00 5.47 -5.89
CA ARG A 56 7.44 6.43 -4.89
C ARG A 56 6.31 6.78 -3.94
N LYS A 57 5.11 7.01 -4.45
CA LYS A 57 3.96 7.33 -3.62
C LYS A 57 3.64 6.18 -2.69
N VAL A 58 3.65 4.96 -3.20
CA VAL A 58 3.39 3.78 -2.38
C VAL A 58 4.48 3.63 -1.34
N GLY A 59 5.73 3.87 -1.73
CA GLY A 59 6.85 3.77 -0.81
C GLY A 59 6.77 4.73 0.36
N PHE A 60 6.12 5.88 0.18
CA PHE A 60 5.91 6.82 1.28
C PHE A 60 4.61 6.53 2.01
N PHE A 61 3.61 6.04 1.30
CA PHE A 61 2.30 5.79 1.89
C PHE A 61 2.37 4.69 2.97
N ILE A 62 3.07 3.62 2.66
CA ILE A 62 3.10 2.48 3.58
C ILE A 62 3.71 2.84 4.93
N PRO A 63 4.91 3.45 5.00
CA PRO A 63 5.45 3.80 6.31
C PRO A 63 4.62 4.84 7.06
N ARG A 64 3.94 5.69 6.29
CA ARG A 64 3.18 6.76 6.91
C ARG A 64 1.82 6.30 7.44
N HIS A 65 1.17 5.41 6.75
CA HIS A 65 -0.19 5.03 7.07
C HIS A 65 -0.42 3.56 7.40
N LEU A 66 0.51 2.71 7.08
CA LEU A 66 0.33 1.27 7.25
C LEU A 66 1.42 0.62 8.10
N ALA A 67 2.19 1.43 8.82
CA ALA A 67 3.28 0.90 9.63
C ALA A 67 2.81 -0.03 10.74
N ASP A 68 1.55 0.07 11.13
CA ASP A 68 0.98 -0.79 12.16
C ASP A 68 0.46 -2.11 11.61
N ARG A 69 0.45 -2.26 10.29
CA ARG A 69 -0.03 -3.48 9.66
C ARG A 69 0.99 -4.18 8.80
N LEU A 70 1.94 -3.45 8.27
CA LEU A 70 2.93 -3.97 7.34
C LEU A 70 4.34 -3.69 7.83
N GLU A 71 5.29 -4.50 7.38
CA GLU A 71 6.69 -4.22 7.64
C GLU A 71 7.41 -4.30 6.30
N TRP A 72 8.64 -3.82 6.28
CA TRP A 72 9.40 -3.80 5.04
C TRP A 72 10.86 -4.08 5.37
N TRP A 73 11.59 -4.59 4.38
CA TRP A 73 12.99 -4.91 4.56
C TRP A 73 13.67 -4.81 3.21
N GLN A 74 14.99 -4.81 3.23
CA GLN A 74 15.76 -4.73 2.01
C GLN A 74 15.99 -6.14 1.50
N ASP A 75 15.54 -6.40 0.27
CA ASP A 75 15.78 -7.68 -0.36
C ASP A 75 17.09 -7.56 -1.12
N HIS A 76 18.13 -8.16 -0.60
CA HIS A 76 19.45 -8.02 -1.20
C HIS A 76 19.55 -8.68 -2.58
N ARG A 77 18.77 -9.70 -2.82
CA ARG A 77 18.78 -10.32 -4.12
C ARG A 77 18.18 -9.42 -5.17
N ALA A 78 17.07 -8.80 -4.85
CA ALA A 78 16.39 -7.91 -5.78
C ALA A 78 16.97 -6.52 -5.75
N GLY A 79 17.73 -6.20 -4.72
CA GLY A 79 18.32 -4.87 -4.58
C GLY A 79 17.28 -3.79 -4.33
N ARG A 80 16.19 -4.13 -3.67
CA ARG A 80 15.13 -3.18 -3.42
C ARG A 80 14.37 -3.48 -2.15
N ARG A 81 13.62 -2.50 -1.70
CA ARG A 81 12.77 -2.68 -0.53
C ARG A 81 11.53 -3.47 -0.91
N VAL A 82 11.16 -4.40 -0.05
CA VAL A 82 9.96 -5.21 -0.25
C VAL A 82 9.11 -5.16 1.02
N TYR A 83 7.86 -5.57 0.90
CA TYR A 83 6.89 -5.41 1.97
C TYR A 83 6.19 -6.72 2.30
N GLY A 84 5.72 -6.83 3.53
CA GLY A 84 4.93 -7.98 3.95
C GLY A 84 4.10 -7.62 5.16
N GLU A 85 3.18 -8.49 5.54
CA GLU A 85 2.39 -8.25 6.73
C GLU A 85 3.30 -8.40 7.94
N LEU A 86 2.96 -7.70 9.02
CA LEU A 86 3.74 -7.81 10.24
C LEU A 86 3.80 -9.26 10.68
N GLY A 87 5.01 -9.73 10.95
CA GLY A 87 5.20 -11.10 11.38
C GLY A 87 5.10 -12.14 10.31
N CYS A 88 5.12 -11.75 9.05
CA CYS A 88 5.04 -12.74 7.97
C CYS A 88 6.34 -13.56 7.92
N PRO A 89 6.24 -14.83 7.48
CA PRO A 89 7.42 -15.70 7.44
C PRO A 89 8.52 -15.21 6.51
N GLU A 90 8.16 -14.42 5.52
CA GLU A 90 9.12 -13.91 4.54
C GLU A 90 10.00 -12.81 5.09
N ALA A 91 9.59 -12.15 6.15
CA ALA A 91 10.38 -11.08 6.72
C ALA A 91 11.61 -11.65 7.41
N PRO A 92 12.75 -10.95 7.36
CA PRO A 92 13.92 -11.42 8.06
C PRO A 92 13.68 -11.47 9.55
N THR A 93 14.26 -12.47 10.19
CA THR A 93 14.13 -12.60 11.62
C THR A 93 14.89 -11.49 12.30
N LYS A 94 14.24 -10.83 13.23
CA LYS A 94 14.91 -9.78 13.96
C LYS A 94 15.56 -10.37 15.17
N GLN A 95 16.77 -10.03 15.36
CA GLN A 95 17.49 -10.59 16.48
C GLN A 95 17.63 -9.61 17.60
#